data_d78850eb9563f54e63fecfe7c9fa5c66
#
_entry.id   d78850eb9563f54e63fecfe7c9fa5c66
#
_cell.length_a   1.000
_cell.length_b   1.000
_cell.length_c   1.000
_cell.angle_alpha   90.00
_cell.angle_beta   90.00
_cell.angle_gamma   90.00
#
_symmetry.space_group_name_H-M   'P 1'
#
loop_
_entity.id
_entity.type
_entity.pdbx_description
1 polymer ?
#
loop_
_entity_poly.entity_id
_entity_poly.type
_entity_poly.pdbx_seq_one_letter_code
_entity_poly.pdbx_strand_id
1 'polypeptide(L)'
;STSIKLWTYPIGGWGNDETVQGLVSSFNAKYPDIKVTVEYLDYTNGDDQVNTAIEGGSAPDLVMEGPERLVANWGAKGVMAPLNDLWTDDAKKDIYASVESACHNEKGDYYEYPLCMTAHCMAVNMTKVKEVGADQYIDTDKHTWSTDGFLKTVDALYKGGYENVAAIYCSGQGGDQGTRAIINNMYGGTFTDAAHTKYTADSAENIKAIQTLHDTKGINFDASIAGGDEITLFRNGTLQMAFCWNIAQQANSDNNDAGLTNDGDEIFPMAFPTASGDPKLCGGIWGFGIFDNGDEAKIKAAKTFIEFIAADPAQVKDSVLASTYFPVRTSVGDIYADNEIMSEYSKFMAYLGDYYQITPGWATARTEWWNMLQRVGSGEDVETAVKTFVDNANAAAAAEA
;
A
#
# COMPACT_ATOMS: atom_id res chain seq x y z
N SER A 1 -2.34 38.73 5.30
CA SER A 1 -2.87 37.39 5.19
C SER A 1 -2.32 36.71 3.93
N THR A 2 -2.20 35.38 3.98
CA THR A 2 -1.68 34.59 2.89
C THR A 2 -2.74 33.60 2.43
N SER A 3 -2.91 33.44 1.12
CA SER A 3 -3.83 32.46 0.55
C SER A 3 -3.03 31.35 -0.11
N ILE A 4 -3.39 30.09 0.19
CA ILE A 4 -2.79 28.90 -0.40
C ILE A 4 -3.86 28.00 -1.01
N LYS A 5 -3.48 27.26 -2.04
CA LYS A 5 -4.35 26.32 -2.77
C LYS A 5 -3.93 24.89 -2.49
N LEU A 6 -4.86 24.09 -2.05
CA LEU A 6 -4.68 22.65 -1.85
C LEU A 6 -5.49 21.89 -2.89
N TRP A 7 -4.83 21.03 -3.66
CA TRP A 7 -5.50 20.06 -4.51
C TRP A 7 -5.35 18.67 -3.89
N THR A 8 -6.43 17.93 -3.77
CA THR A 8 -6.41 16.62 -3.14
C THR A 8 -6.99 15.53 -4.04
N TYR A 9 -6.29 14.40 -4.11
CA TYR A 9 -6.87 13.18 -4.65
C TYR A 9 -7.85 12.57 -3.64
N PRO A 10 -8.78 11.68 -4.08
CA PRO A 10 -9.83 11.15 -3.22
C PRO A 10 -9.31 10.02 -2.32
N ILE A 11 -8.48 10.36 -1.37
CA ILE A 11 -7.87 9.42 -0.42
C ILE A 11 -8.73 9.39 0.84
N GLY A 12 -9.57 8.35 0.98
CA GLY A 12 -10.48 8.24 2.11
C GLY A 12 -11.31 9.50 2.31
N GLY A 13 -11.32 10.03 3.52
CA GLY A 13 -12.03 11.26 3.84
C GLY A 13 -11.58 12.52 3.08
N TRP A 14 -10.39 12.50 2.47
CA TRP A 14 -9.88 13.59 1.64
C TRP A 14 -10.60 13.72 0.29
N GLY A 15 -11.45 12.76 -0.07
CA GLY A 15 -12.38 12.88 -1.19
C GLY A 15 -13.70 13.58 -0.85
N ASN A 16 -13.91 13.93 0.41
CA ASN A 16 -15.17 14.50 0.90
C ASN A 16 -14.98 15.94 1.35
N ASP A 17 -15.68 16.88 0.70
CA ASP A 17 -15.53 18.32 0.98
C ASP A 17 -15.90 18.67 2.43
N GLU A 18 -16.96 18.11 2.99
CA GLU A 18 -17.34 18.41 4.37
C GLU A 18 -16.23 18.01 5.35
N THR A 19 -15.63 16.86 5.16
CA THR A 19 -14.51 16.38 6.00
C THR A 19 -13.30 17.30 5.88
N VAL A 20 -12.91 17.65 4.66
CA VAL A 20 -11.73 18.51 4.41
C VAL A 20 -11.97 19.90 4.95
N GLN A 21 -13.17 20.47 4.75
CA GLN A 21 -13.50 21.79 5.29
C GLN A 21 -13.52 21.81 6.81
N GLY A 22 -13.88 20.69 7.46
CA GLY A 22 -13.75 20.52 8.91
C GLY A 22 -12.29 20.62 9.38
N LEU A 23 -11.37 20.03 8.65
CA LEU A 23 -9.93 20.12 8.95
C LEU A 23 -9.40 21.52 8.69
N VAL A 24 -9.81 22.16 7.61
CA VAL A 24 -9.46 23.55 7.30
C VAL A 24 -9.97 24.49 8.38
N SER A 25 -11.20 24.31 8.87
CA SER A 25 -11.76 25.09 9.98
C SER A 25 -10.92 24.96 11.24
N SER A 26 -10.52 23.74 11.58
CA SER A 26 -9.63 23.50 12.74
C SER A 26 -8.29 24.20 12.58
N PHE A 27 -7.74 24.17 11.37
CA PHE A 27 -6.51 24.91 11.04
C PHE A 27 -6.69 26.40 11.22
N ASN A 28 -7.78 26.96 10.68
CA ASN A 28 -8.04 28.39 10.74
C ASN A 28 -8.38 28.89 12.14
N ALA A 29 -8.85 28.04 13.05
CA ALA A 29 -8.99 28.40 14.45
C ALA A 29 -7.65 28.79 15.09
N LYS A 30 -6.56 28.13 14.65
CA LYS A 30 -5.20 28.41 15.14
C LYS A 30 -4.45 29.43 14.26
N TYR A 31 -4.68 29.40 12.95
CA TYR A 31 -4.00 30.25 11.97
C TYR A 31 -5.02 31.01 11.10
N PRO A 32 -5.68 32.04 11.65
CA PRO A 32 -6.75 32.74 10.96
C PRO A 32 -6.26 33.58 9.76
N ASP A 33 -4.98 33.89 9.69
CA ASP A 33 -4.40 34.70 8.63
C ASP A 33 -3.99 33.89 7.38
N ILE A 34 -4.11 32.56 7.43
CA ILE A 34 -3.82 31.71 6.28
C ILE A 34 -5.14 31.16 5.73
N LYS A 35 -5.49 31.62 4.52
CA LYS A 35 -6.69 31.15 3.82
C LYS A 35 -6.34 29.94 2.96
N VAL A 36 -7.09 28.85 3.11
CA VAL A 36 -6.89 27.61 2.33
C VAL A 36 -8.10 27.39 1.42
N THR A 37 -7.87 27.33 0.12
CA THR A 37 -8.89 26.92 -0.86
C THR A 37 -8.57 25.52 -1.35
N VAL A 38 -9.61 24.68 -1.53
CA VAL A 38 -9.45 23.26 -1.84
C VAL A 38 -10.12 22.94 -3.17
N GLU A 39 -9.43 22.18 -4.03
CA GLU A 39 -10.00 21.55 -5.20
C GLU A 39 -9.81 20.04 -5.12
N TYR A 40 -10.78 19.29 -5.64
CA TYR A 40 -10.82 17.84 -5.58
C TYR A 40 -10.49 17.26 -6.95
N LEU A 41 -9.46 16.40 -6.98
CA LEU A 41 -9.02 15.69 -8.17
C LEU A 41 -9.66 14.30 -8.20
N ASP A 42 -9.72 13.69 -9.38
CA ASP A 42 -10.02 12.28 -9.54
C ASP A 42 -8.82 11.56 -10.17
N TYR A 43 -8.85 10.22 -10.16
CA TYR A 43 -7.75 9.43 -10.71
C TYR A 43 -7.80 9.31 -12.24
N THR A 44 -8.91 9.67 -12.87
CA THR A 44 -9.03 9.63 -14.33
C THR A 44 -8.37 10.84 -14.98
N ASN A 45 -8.62 12.03 -14.45
CA ASN A 45 -8.19 13.30 -15.06
C ASN A 45 -7.18 14.09 -14.21
N GLY A 46 -6.99 13.70 -12.95
CA GLY A 46 -6.22 14.48 -11.98
C GLY A 46 -4.77 14.71 -12.39
N ASP A 47 -4.10 13.69 -12.91
CA ASP A 47 -2.70 13.81 -13.31
C ASP A 47 -2.53 14.79 -14.48
N ASP A 48 -3.40 14.73 -15.48
CA ASP A 48 -3.38 15.65 -16.60
C ASP A 48 -3.67 17.10 -16.14
N GLN A 49 -4.59 17.24 -15.22
CA GLN A 49 -4.95 18.55 -14.64
C GLN A 49 -3.77 19.16 -13.89
N VAL A 50 -3.08 18.38 -13.07
CA VAL A 50 -1.88 18.83 -12.34
C VAL A 50 -0.75 19.16 -13.31
N ASN A 51 -0.47 18.29 -14.27
CA ASN A 51 0.61 18.50 -15.24
C ASN A 51 0.35 19.74 -16.10
N THR A 52 -0.89 19.98 -16.52
CA THR A 52 -1.27 21.19 -17.24
C THR A 52 -1.02 22.45 -16.40
N ALA A 53 -1.37 22.41 -15.13
CA ALA A 53 -1.15 23.52 -14.21
C ALA A 53 0.35 23.79 -14.00
N ILE A 54 1.16 22.74 -13.87
CA ILE A 54 2.62 22.85 -13.76
C ILE A 54 3.20 23.56 -15.01
N GLU A 55 2.82 23.09 -16.20
CA GLU A 55 3.27 23.66 -17.47
C GLU A 55 2.85 25.12 -17.65
N GLY A 56 1.65 25.46 -17.19
CA GLY A 56 1.09 26.79 -17.26
C GLY A 56 1.56 27.75 -16.17
N GLY A 57 2.40 27.31 -15.25
CA GLY A 57 2.86 28.14 -14.13
C GLY A 57 1.79 28.42 -13.08
N SER A 58 0.75 27.58 -13.00
CA SER A 58 -0.39 27.73 -12.08
C SER A 58 -0.62 26.50 -11.19
N ALA A 59 0.45 25.75 -10.91
CA ALA A 59 0.39 24.62 -9.99
C ALA A 59 -0.16 25.07 -8.62
N PRO A 60 -0.93 24.22 -7.92
CA PRO A 60 -1.36 24.54 -6.56
C PRO A 60 -0.16 24.67 -5.61
N ASP A 61 -0.37 25.22 -4.43
CA ASP A 61 0.69 25.28 -3.42
C ASP A 61 0.94 23.90 -2.80
N LEU A 62 -0.15 23.19 -2.47
CA LEU A 62 -0.12 21.86 -1.85
C LEU A 62 -0.87 20.85 -2.70
N VAL A 63 -0.40 19.62 -2.64
CA VAL A 63 -1.14 18.46 -3.15
C VAL A 63 -1.12 17.33 -2.12
N MET A 64 -2.28 16.68 -1.94
CA MET A 64 -2.44 15.49 -1.10
C MET A 64 -2.41 14.27 -2.00
N GLU A 65 -1.37 13.42 -1.88
CA GLU A 65 -1.19 12.17 -2.62
C GLU A 65 -0.06 11.32 -1.99
N GLY A 66 0.39 10.33 -2.71
CA GLY A 66 1.42 9.37 -2.30
C GLY A 66 2.77 9.55 -2.98
N PRO A 67 3.75 8.73 -2.58
CA PRO A 67 5.15 8.91 -3.00
C PRO A 67 5.38 8.70 -4.50
N GLU A 68 4.58 7.88 -5.18
CA GLU A 68 4.74 7.66 -6.62
C GLU A 68 4.59 8.96 -7.39
N ARG A 69 3.70 9.85 -6.97
CA ARG A 69 3.51 11.16 -7.58
C ARG A 69 4.43 12.20 -6.98
N LEU A 70 4.45 12.30 -5.66
CA LEU A 70 5.16 13.39 -4.97
C LEU A 70 6.68 13.25 -5.05
N VAL A 71 7.21 12.05 -4.90
CA VAL A 71 8.65 11.79 -4.88
C VAL A 71 9.15 11.32 -6.24
N ALA A 72 8.57 10.25 -6.78
CA ALA A 72 9.07 9.59 -7.98
C ALA A 72 8.71 10.30 -9.28
N ASN A 73 7.64 11.09 -9.30
CA ASN A 73 7.21 11.82 -10.50
C ASN A 73 7.56 13.31 -10.37
N TRP A 74 6.77 14.08 -9.67
CA TRP A 74 6.96 15.54 -9.61
C TRP A 74 8.23 15.94 -8.85
N GLY A 75 8.58 15.24 -7.78
CA GLY A 75 9.86 15.45 -7.09
C GLY A 75 11.05 15.20 -8.01
N ALA A 76 11.03 14.11 -8.75
CA ALA A 76 12.09 13.77 -9.72
C ALA A 76 12.19 14.78 -10.86
N LYS A 77 11.10 15.43 -11.24
CA LYS A 77 11.07 16.48 -12.26
C LYS A 77 11.56 17.84 -11.77
N GLY A 78 11.84 17.98 -10.47
CA GLY A 78 12.36 19.20 -9.90
C GLY A 78 11.34 20.33 -9.72
N VAL A 79 10.04 20.03 -9.72
CA VAL A 79 8.96 21.02 -9.57
C VAL A 79 8.43 21.15 -8.15
N MET A 80 8.93 20.33 -7.22
CA MET A 80 8.51 20.33 -5.83
C MET A 80 9.51 21.04 -4.93
N ALA A 81 9.00 21.74 -3.92
CA ALA A 81 9.84 22.30 -2.87
C ALA A 81 10.25 21.20 -1.88
N PRO A 82 11.53 21.14 -1.47
CA PRO A 82 11.97 20.15 -0.50
C PRO A 82 11.38 20.43 0.88
N LEU A 83 11.04 19.36 1.60
CA LEU A 83 10.43 19.40 2.92
C LEU A 83 11.41 18.99 4.03
N ASN A 84 12.71 19.02 3.76
CA ASN A 84 13.73 18.55 4.70
C ASN A 84 13.64 19.21 6.08
N ASP A 85 13.26 20.49 6.14
CA ASP A 85 13.10 21.22 7.39
C ASP A 85 11.92 20.73 8.25
N LEU A 86 10.91 20.08 7.64
CA LEU A 86 9.80 19.46 8.37
C LEU A 86 10.20 18.08 8.93
N TRP A 87 11.14 17.42 8.30
CA TRP A 87 11.64 16.11 8.70
C TRP A 87 12.74 16.25 9.76
N THR A 88 12.31 16.65 10.96
CA THR A 88 13.18 16.77 12.13
C THR A 88 13.65 15.39 12.61
N ASP A 89 14.66 15.35 13.48
CA ASP A 89 15.10 14.10 14.10
C ASP A 89 13.97 13.42 14.88
N ASP A 90 13.12 14.19 15.56
CA ASP A 90 11.96 13.67 16.27
C ASP A 90 10.96 13.02 15.30
N ALA A 91 10.67 13.66 14.17
CA ALA A 91 9.79 13.09 13.14
C ALA A 91 10.36 11.77 12.61
N LYS A 92 11.65 11.73 12.30
CA LYS A 92 12.31 10.51 11.79
C LYS A 92 12.31 9.35 12.78
N LYS A 93 12.31 9.65 14.07
CA LYS A 93 12.22 8.62 15.12
C LYS A 93 10.79 8.13 15.34
N ASP A 94 9.80 8.99 15.15
CA ASP A 94 8.41 8.70 15.44
C ASP A 94 7.67 8.04 14.26
N ILE A 95 8.04 8.42 13.04
CA ILE A 95 7.45 7.86 11.81
C ILE A 95 8.11 6.51 11.48
N TYR A 96 7.31 5.52 11.06
CA TYR A 96 7.84 4.21 10.64
C TYR A 96 8.94 4.37 9.60
N ALA A 97 10.02 3.59 9.73
CA ALA A 97 11.18 3.66 8.84
C ALA A 97 10.81 3.41 7.36
N SER A 98 9.88 2.48 7.11
CA SER A 98 9.38 2.19 5.76
C SER A 98 8.61 3.37 5.15
N VAL A 99 7.94 4.16 5.96
CA VAL A 99 7.25 5.38 5.52
C VAL A 99 8.26 6.48 5.23
N GLU A 100 9.20 6.70 6.13
CA GLU A 100 10.26 7.70 5.96
C GLU A 100 11.04 7.47 4.67
N SER A 101 11.46 6.24 4.41
CA SER A 101 12.25 5.92 3.23
C SER A 101 11.48 6.12 1.91
N ALA A 102 10.15 6.09 1.93
CA ALA A 102 9.32 6.36 0.77
C ALA A 102 9.15 7.85 0.46
N CYS A 103 9.43 8.72 1.42
CA CYS A 103 9.13 10.15 1.34
C CYS A 103 10.28 11.00 0.79
N HIS A 104 11.42 10.40 0.49
CA HIS A 104 12.58 11.09 -0.08
C HIS A 104 13.16 10.35 -1.28
N ASN A 105 13.94 11.06 -2.10
CA ASN A 105 14.72 10.46 -3.17
C ASN A 105 16.07 9.91 -2.63
N GLU A 106 16.88 9.36 -3.52
CA GLU A 106 18.20 8.79 -3.19
C GLU A 106 19.23 9.83 -2.73
N LYS A 107 18.96 11.12 -3.01
CA LYS A 107 19.83 12.24 -2.57
C LYS A 107 19.45 12.75 -1.17
N GLY A 108 18.38 12.24 -0.57
CA GLY A 108 17.89 12.70 0.71
C GLY A 108 17.04 13.96 0.65
N ASP A 109 16.47 14.28 -0.52
CA ASP A 109 15.48 15.35 -0.66
C ASP A 109 14.10 14.81 -0.37
N TYR A 110 13.42 15.36 0.63
CA TYR A 110 12.08 14.95 1.04
C TYR A 110 11.03 15.73 0.27
N TYR A 111 10.10 15.02 -0.38
CA TYR A 111 9.03 15.63 -1.17
C TYR A 111 7.63 15.25 -0.71
N GLU A 112 7.53 14.36 0.26
CA GLU A 112 6.27 14.07 0.94
C GLU A 112 6.43 14.20 2.45
N TYR A 113 5.40 14.78 3.11
CA TYR A 113 5.23 14.69 4.55
C TYR A 113 3.97 13.87 4.82
N PRO A 114 4.08 12.68 5.42
CA PRO A 114 2.99 11.73 5.46
C PRO A 114 1.99 12.04 6.58
N LEU A 115 0.73 11.76 6.29
CA LEU A 115 -0.36 11.87 7.26
C LEU A 115 -0.86 10.49 7.70
N CYS A 116 -1.14 9.63 6.73
CA CYS A 116 -1.81 8.36 6.98
C CYS A 116 -1.31 7.28 6.03
N MET A 117 -1.60 6.03 6.39
CA MET A 117 -1.17 4.86 5.65
C MET A 117 -2.18 3.74 5.75
N THR A 118 -2.04 2.76 4.87
CA THR A 118 -2.64 1.44 5.03
C THR A 118 -1.61 0.38 4.67
N ALA A 119 -1.84 -0.86 5.13
CA ALA A 119 -1.07 -2.02 4.70
C ALA A 119 -2.03 -3.02 4.06
N HIS A 120 -1.60 -3.65 2.95
CA HIS A 120 -2.34 -4.73 2.31
C HIS A 120 -1.88 -6.06 2.88
N CYS A 121 -2.81 -6.88 3.30
CA CYS A 121 -2.57 -8.21 3.85
C CYS A 121 -3.18 -9.28 2.97
N MET A 122 -3.30 -10.48 3.48
CA MET A 122 -4.09 -11.56 2.93
C MET A 122 -5.18 -11.97 3.92
N ALA A 123 -6.08 -12.83 3.48
CA ALA A 123 -7.13 -13.36 4.33
C ALA A 123 -7.27 -14.88 4.19
N VAL A 124 -7.72 -15.52 5.26
CA VAL A 124 -8.07 -16.95 5.26
C VAL A 124 -9.49 -17.15 5.74
N ASN A 125 -10.14 -18.19 5.26
CA ASN A 125 -11.40 -18.67 5.84
C ASN A 125 -11.05 -19.45 7.12
N MET A 126 -11.12 -18.76 8.26
CA MET A 126 -10.69 -19.33 9.53
C MET A 126 -11.59 -20.50 9.97
N THR A 127 -12.87 -20.46 9.66
CA THR A 127 -13.79 -21.55 9.98
C THR A 127 -13.32 -22.84 9.33
N LYS A 128 -12.96 -22.81 8.07
CA LYS A 128 -12.46 -23.98 7.33
C LYS A 128 -11.04 -24.37 7.76
N VAL A 129 -10.20 -23.40 8.06
CA VAL A 129 -8.84 -23.66 8.60
C VAL A 129 -8.94 -24.43 9.92
N LYS A 130 -9.84 -24.04 10.82
CA LYS A 130 -10.08 -24.75 12.08
C LYS A 130 -10.66 -26.15 11.84
N GLU A 131 -11.56 -26.28 10.88
CA GLU A 131 -12.18 -27.56 10.51
C GLU A 131 -11.12 -28.62 10.16
N VAL A 132 -10.06 -28.24 9.48
CA VAL A 132 -8.96 -29.15 9.09
C VAL A 132 -7.80 -29.16 10.09
N GLY A 133 -7.93 -28.48 11.22
CA GLY A 133 -6.93 -28.46 12.29
C GLY A 133 -5.69 -27.62 11.98
N ALA A 134 -5.74 -26.74 10.98
CA ALA A 134 -4.59 -25.97 10.55
C ALA A 134 -4.42 -24.61 11.28
N ASP A 135 -5.36 -24.24 12.15
CA ASP A 135 -5.24 -23.07 13.01
C ASP A 135 -4.03 -23.12 13.95
N GLN A 136 -3.52 -24.33 14.25
CA GLN A 136 -2.27 -24.50 15.00
C GLN A 136 -1.05 -23.84 14.36
N TYR A 137 -1.08 -23.56 13.06
CA TYR A 137 0.02 -22.93 12.32
C TYR A 137 -0.07 -21.41 12.29
N ILE A 138 -1.11 -20.84 12.88
CA ILE A 138 -1.37 -19.40 12.86
C ILE A 138 -1.12 -18.79 14.25
N ASP A 139 -0.32 -17.73 14.31
CA ASP A 139 -0.27 -16.87 15.48
C ASP A 139 -1.44 -15.87 15.37
N THR A 140 -2.53 -16.16 16.09
CA THR A 140 -3.76 -15.38 16.02
C THR A 140 -3.66 -14.02 16.72
N ASP A 141 -2.66 -13.83 17.58
CA ASP A 141 -2.41 -12.54 18.22
C ASP A 141 -1.68 -11.59 17.27
N LYS A 142 -0.63 -12.06 16.63
CA LYS A 142 0.18 -11.27 15.69
C LYS A 142 -0.33 -11.29 14.26
N HIS A 143 -1.27 -12.18 13.93
CA HIS A 143 -1.74 -12.44 12.57
C HIS A 143 -0.61 -12.86 11.62
N THR A 144 0.28 -13.72 12.09
CA THR A 144 1.46 -14.17 11.35
C THR A 144 1.54 -15.68 11.26
N TRP A 145 2.29 -16.18 10.33
CA TRP A 145 2.63 -17.58 10.16
C TRP A 145 3.92 -17.79 9.40
N SER A 146 4.50 -18.98 9.55
CA SER A 146 5.68 -19.38 8.78
C SER A 146 5.27 -19.83 7.38
N THR A 147 6.21 -19.80 6.45
CA THR A 147 6.02 -20.37 5.11
C THR A 147 5.68 -21.86 5.19
N ASP A 148 6.35 -22.61 6.07
CA ASP A 148 6.05 -24.01 6.30
C ASP A 148 4.62 -24.22 6.81
N GLY A 149 4.17 -23.40 7.77
CA GLY A 149 2.80 -23.43 8.29
C GLY A 149 1.76 -23.09 7.23
N PHE A 150 2.05 -22.12 6.37
CA PHE A 150 1.20 -21.78 5.23
C PHE A 150 1.04 -22.96 4.28
N LEU A 151 2.14 -23.61 3.89
CA LEU A 151 2.10 -24.75 2.98
C LEU A 151 1.37 -25.95 3.60
N LYS A 152 1.54 -26.19 4.89
CA LYS A 152 0.80 -27.23 5.63
C LYS A 152 -0.70 -26.91 5.69
N THR A 153 -1.06 -25.64 5.82
CA THR A 153 -2.47 -25.20 5.81
C THR A 153 -3.09 -25.44 4.44
N VAL A 154 -2.40 -25.07 3.36
CA VAL A 154 -2.87 -25.34 1.98
C VAL A 154 -3.08 -26.83 1.76
N ASP A 155 -2.10 -27.67 2.17
CA ASP A 155 -2.18 -29.11 2.04
C ASP A 155 -3.36 -29.70 2.83
N ALA A 156 -3.58 -29.25 4.07
CA ALA A 156 -4.68 -29.71 4.91
C ALA A 156 -6.04 -29.35 4.31
N LEU A 157 -6.19 -28.15 3.77
CA LEU A 157 -7.41 -27.73 3.10
C LEU A 157 -7.65 -28.53 1.82
N TYR A 158 -6.62 -28.74 1.01
CA TYR A 158 -6.71 -29.54 -0.22
C TYR A 158 -7.13 -30.98 0.08
N LYS A 159 -6.49 -31.63 1.04
CA LYS A 159 -6.83 -32.98 1.50
C LYS A 159 -8.20 -33.04 2.16
N GLY A 160 -8.66 -31.94 2.71
CA GLY A 160 -10.00 -31.79 3.30
C GLY A 160 -11.11 -31.63 2.26
N GLY A 161 -10.80 -31.64 0.97
CA GLY A 161 -11.77 -31.59 -0.11
C GLY A 161 -11.88 -30.22 -0.82
N TYR A 162 -11.09 -29.25 -0.44
CA TYR A 162 -11.08 -27.92 -1.07
C TYR A 162 -10.07 -27.89 -2.23
N GLU A 163 -10.51 -28.21 -3.43
CA GLU A 163 -9.63 -28.30 -4.61
C GLU A 163 -8.96 -26.97 -4.97
N ASN A 164 -9.66 -25.84 -4.75
CA ASN A 164 -9.19 -24.51 -5.04
C ASN A 164 -8.94 -23.76 -3.73
N VAL A 165 -7.76 -23.91 -3.16
CA VAL A 165 -7.42 -23.23 -1.91
C VAL A 165 -7.11 -21.76 -2.15
N ALA A 166 -6.25 -21.47 -3.13
CA ALA A 166 -5.83 -20.13 -3.45
C ALA A 166 -5.53 -19.98 -4.95
N ALA A 167 -5.57 -18.75 -5.46
CA ALA A 167 -5.23 -18.45 -6.84
C ALA A 167 -4.11 -17.42 -6.91
N ILE A 168 -3.13 -17.68 -7.78
CA ILE A 168 -2.21 -16.64 -8.23
C ILE A 168 -2.87 -15.96 -9.43
N TYR A 169 -3.65 -14.93 -9.14
CA TYR A 169 -4.42 -14.19 -10.13
C TYR A 169 -3.50 -13.28 -10.96
N CYS A 170 -3.67 -13.28 -12.26
CA CYS A 170 -2.75 -12.55 -13.14
C CYS A 170 -3.40 -12.07 -14.45
N SER A 171 -4.69 -11.72 -14.43
CA SER A 171 -5.34 -11.19 -15.63
C SER A 171 -4.96 -9.73 -15.92
N GLY A 172 -4.47 -9.00 -14.92
CA GLY A 172 -4.13 -7.59 -15.08
C GLY A 172 -3.66 -6.95 -13.77
N GLN A 173 -3.70 -5.63 -13.71
CA GLN A 173 -3.14 -4.82 -12.65
C GLN A 173 -3.89 -4.92 -11.31
N GLY A 174 -5.20 -5.15 -11.35
CA GLY A 174 -6.02 -5.10 -10.13
C GLY A 174 -5.56 -6.07 -9.06
N GLY A 175 -5.18 -5.56 -7.89
CA GLY A 175 -4.75 -6.35 -6.75
C GLY A 175 -3.37 -6.99 -6.86
N ASP A 176 -2.57 -6.61 -7.84
CA ASP A 176 -1.26 -7.22 -8.13
C ASP A 176 -0.27 -7.17 -6.95
N GLN A 177 -0.45 -6.24 -6.01
CA GLN A 177 0.36 -6.18 -4.80
C GLN A 177 0.29 -7.50 -3.99
N GLY A 178 -0.84 -8.20 -4.02
CA GLY A 178 -0.99 -9.46 -3.28
C GLY A 178 -0.10 -10.56 -3.82
N THR A 179 0.01 -10.69 -5.13
CA THR A 179 0.89 -11.70 -5.74
C THR A 179 2.36 -11.36 -5.56
N ARG A 180 2.73 -10.08 -5.60
CA ARG A 180 4.11 -9.66 -5.27
C ARG A 180 4.43 -9.97 -3.81
N ALA A 181 3.50 -9.66 -2.92
CA ALA A 181 3.72 -9.83 -1.48
C ALA A 181 3.90 -11.29 -1.08
N ILE A 182 3.04 -12.19 -1.54
CA ILE A 182 3.20 -13.63 -1.20
C ILE A 182 4.56 -14.15 -1.69
N ILE A 183 4.96 -13.81 -2.90
CA ILE A 183 6.21 -14.28 -3.50
C ILE A 183 7.42 -13.72 -2.75
N ASN A 184 7.46 -12.41 -2.52
CA ASN A 184 8.59 -11.77 -1.83
C ASN A 184 8.73 -12.24 -0.38
N ASN A 185 7.62 -12.50 0.31
CA ASN A 185 7.65 -12.87 1.72
C ASN A 185 8.09 -14.30 1.97
N MET A 186 7.66 -15.25 1.15
CA MET A 186 7.81 -16.69 1.45
C MET A 186 9.24 -17.08 1.83
N TYR A 187 10.25 -16.61 1.12
CA TYR A 187 11.65 -16.93 1.37
C TYR A 187 12.55 -15.70 1.50
N GLY A 188 11.96 -14.51 1.67
CA GLY A 188 12.71 -13.29 1.93
C GLY A 188 13.34 -12.63 0.71
N GLY A 189 12.76 -12.81 -0.48
CA GLY A 189 13.17 -12.08 -1.68
C GLY A 189 12.69 -10.63 -1.65
N THR A 190 13.21 -9.84 -2.60
CA THR A 190 12.83 -8.44 -2.75
C THR A 190 12.33 -8.16 -4.16
N PHE A 191 11.49 -7.15 -4.31
CA PHE A 191 11.02 -6.72 -5.63
C PHE A 191 12.03 -5.79 -6.30
N THR A 192 12.62 -4.89 -5.51
CA THR A 192 13.67 -3.96 -5.93
C THR A 192 14.81 -3.95 -4.92
N ASP A 193 15.93 -3.30 -5.27
CA ASP A 193 16.95 -2.98 -4.28
C ASP A 193 16.46 -1.89 -3.30
N ALA A 194 17.15 -1.75 -2.18
CA ALA A 194 16.77 -0.77 -1.15
C ALA A 194 16.93 0.68 -1.62
N ALA A 195 17.79 0.94 -2.58
CA ALA A 195 17.99 2.26 -3.16
C ALA A 195 16.93 2.64 -4.21
N HIS A 196 16.02 1.72 -4.54
CA HIS A 196 14.97 1.89 -5.55
C HIS A 196 15.50 2.27 -6.93
N THR A 197 16.56 1.58 -7.35
CA THR A 197 17.24 1.85 -8.64
C THR A 197 17.06 0.72 -9.65
N LYS A 198 16.84 -0.50 -9.19
CA LYS A 198 16.72 -1.69 -10.05
C LYS A 198 15.79 -2.73 -9.44
N TYR A 199 15.28 -3.60 -10.30
CA TYR A 199 14.42 -4.72 -9.92
C TYR A 199 15.26 -5.96 -9.63
N THR A 200 14.89 -6.69 -8.58
CA THR A 200 15.68 -7.81 -8.04
C THR A 200 14.84 -9.07 -7.85
N ALA A 201 13.66 -9.13 -8.51
CA ALA A 201 12.72 -10.23 -8.34
C ALA A 201 13.22 -11.58 -8.88
N ASP A 202 14.36 -11.62 -9.58
CA ASP A 202 15.01 -12.83 -10.09
C ASP A 202 15.95 -13.50 -9.07
N SER A 203 15.87 -13.10 -7.80
CA SER A 203 16.63 -13.76 -6.73
C SER A 203 16.28 -15.24 -6.62
N ALA A 204 17.20 -16.03 -6.08
CA ALA A 204 16.96 -17.46 -5.82
C ALA A 204 15.74 -17.66 -4.91
N GLU A 205 15.56 -16.77 -3.94
CA GLU A 205 14.43 -16.80 -3.00
C GLU A 205 13.09 -16.62 -3.72
N ASN A 206 12.96 -15.65 -4.61
CA ASN A 206 11.73 -15.42 -5.36
C ASN A 206 11.46 -16.51 -6.39
N ILE A 207 12.49 -17.01 -7.07
CA ILE A 207 12.36 -18.15 -8.00
C ILE A 207 11.84 -19.37 -7.24
N LYS A 208 12.40 -19.65 -6.05
CA LYS A 208 11.93 -20.72 -5.18
C LYS A 208 10.47 -20.53 -4.78
N ALA A 209 10.08 -19.31 -4.41
CA ALA A 209 8.70 -19.02 -4.02
C ALA A 209 7.71 -19.29 -5.16
N ILE A 210 8.00 -18.80 -6.35
CA ILE A 210 7.15 -18.98 -7.53
C ILE A 210 7.05 -20.48 -7.88
N GLN A 211 8.18 -21.20 -7.88
CA GLN A 211 8.21 -22.62 -8.16
C GLN A 211 7.40 -23.40 -7.12
N THR A 212 7.56 -23.07 -5.84
CA THR A 212 6.82 -23.71 -4.76
C THR A 212 5.32 -23.50 -4.92
N LEU A 213 4.88 -22.27 -5.20
CA LEU A 213 3.48 -21.97 -5.43
C LEU A 213 2.92 -22.70 -6.65
N HIS A 214 3.68 -22.75 -7.74
CA HIS A 214 3.31 -23.46 -8.96
C HIS A 214 3.14 -24.97 -8.73
N ASP A 215 3.99 -25.57 -7.92
CA ASP A 215 4.00 -27.01 -7.66
C ASP A 215 3.06 -27.43 -6.53
N THR A 216 2.47 -26.48 -5.81
CA THR A 216 1.60 -26.77 -4.66
C THR A 216 0.18 -27.09 -5.13
N LYS A 217 -0.33 -28.29 -4.81
CA LYS A 217 -1.71 -28.66 -5.09
C LYS A 217 -2.66 -27.78 -4.29
N GLY A 218 -3.70 -27.29 -4.96
CA GLY A 218 -4.67 -26.37 -4.38
C GLY A 218 -4.37 -24.90 -4.68
N ILE A 219 -3.21 -24.58 -5.24
CA ILE A 219 -2.86 -23.23 -5.71
C ILE A 219 -2.78 -23.26 -7.22
N ASN A 220 -3.56 -22.40 -7.88
CA ASN A 220 -3.61 -22.33 -9.33
C ASN A 220 -3.22 -20.94 -9.81
N PHE A 221 -2.38 -20.88 -10.86
CA PHE A 221 -2.10 -19.65 -11.58
C PHE A 221 -3.27 -19.39 -12.53
N ASP A 222 -4.00 -18.31 -12.34
CA ASP A 222 -5.25 -18.03 -13.07
C ASP A 222 -5.16 -16.70 -13.83
N ALA A 223 -4.95 -16.80 -15.14
CA ALA A 223 -4.86 -15.65 -16.04
C ALA A 223 -6.24 -15.05 -16.39
N SER A 224 -7.32 -15.66 -15.97
CA SER A 224 -8.69 -15.20 -16.26
C SER A 224 -9.24 -14.23 -15.20
N ILE A 225 -8.60 -14.12 -14.05
CA ILE A 225 -9.07 -13.30 -12.93
C ILE A 225 -8.03 -12.28 -12.47
N ALA A 226 -8.51 -11.16 -11.94
CA ALA A 226 -7.75 -10.17 -11.21
C ALA A 226 -8.11 -10.20 -9.73
N GLY A 227 -7.52 -9.31 -8.91
CA GLY A 227 -7.73 -9.30 -7.46
C GLY A 227 -9.19 -9.12 -7.04
N GLY A 228 -9.96 -8.30 -7.75
CA GLY A 228 -11.40 -8.14 -7.47
C GLY A 228 -12.20 -9.43 -7.64
N ASP A 229 -11.86 -10.21 -8.65
CA ASP A 229 -12.48 -11.52 -8.87
C ASP A 229 -12.10 -12.52 -7.79
N GLU A 230 -10.85 -12.52 -7.38
CA GLU A 230 -10.36 -13.37 -6.27
C GLU A 230 -11.14 -13.08 -4.99
N ILE A 231 -11.34 -11.81 -4.66
CA ILE A 231 -12.12 -11.40 -3.48
C ILE A 231 -13.54 -11.99 -3.53
N THR A 232 -14.19 -11.89 -4.68
CA THR A 232 -15.54 -12.44 -4.89
C THR A 232 -15.55 -13.96 -4.69
N LEU A 233 -14.59 -14.67 -5.28
CA LEU A 233 -14.46 -16.12 -5.17
C LEU A 233 -14.14 -16.56 -3.72
N PHE A 234 -13.35 -15.79 -3.01
CA PHE A 234 -13.08 -16.04 -1.60
C PHE A 234 -14.34 -15.83 -0.75
N ARG A 235 -15.08 -14.75 -0.96
CA ARG A 235 -16.30 -14.48 -0.22
C ARG A 235 -17.40 -15.49 -0.46
N ASN A 236 -17.48 -16.07 -1.66
CA ASN A 236 -18.48 -17.10 -1.99
C ASN A 236 -18.05 -18.54 -1.64
N GLY A 237 -16.86 -18.70 -1.08
CA GLY A 237 -16.37 -20.02 -0.64
C GLY A 237 -15.68 -20.85 -1.71
N THR A 238 -15.52 -20.35 -2.93
CA THR A 238 -14.79 -21.06 -4.01
C THR A 238 -13.29 -21.13 -3.69
N LEU A 239 -12.71 -20.03 -3.19
CA LEU A 239 -11.34 -20.00 -2.67
C LEU A 239 -11.37 -19.94 -1.15
N GLN A 240 -10.33 -20.46 -0.51
CA GLN A 240 -10.20 -20.49 0.95
C GLN A 240 -9.23 -19.44 1.47
N MET A 241 -8.50 -18.79 0.59
CA MET A 241 -7.57 -17.72 0.88
C MET A 241 -7.71 -16.62 -0.18
N ALA A 242 -7.40 -15.39 0.19
CA ALA A 242 -7.30 -14.26 -0.71
C ALA A 242 -5.98 -13.54 -0.48
N PHE A 243 -5.18 -13.34 -1.51
CA PHE A 243 -3.94 -12.58 -1.43
C PHE A 243 -4.15 -11.08 -1.66
N CYS A 244 -5.29 -10.69 -2.25
CA CYS A 244 -5.72 -9.31 -2.41
C CYS A 244 -6.71 -8.97 -1.30
N TRP A 245 -6.21 -8.40 -0.20
CA TRP A 245 -7.06 -8.10 0.95
C TRP A 245 -6.58 -6.85 1.68
N ASN A 246 -7.50 -6.04 2.16
CA ASN A 246 -7.20 -4.88 3.00
C ASN A 246 -8.38 -4.52 3.90
N ILE A 247 -8.27 -3.41 4.62
CA ILE A 247 -9.30 -2.99 5.58
C ILE A 247 -10.67 -2.76 4.92
N ALA A 248 -10.72 -2.29 3.68
CA ALA A 248 -11.99 -2.06 2.99
C ALA A 248 -12.77 -3.37 2.81
N GLN A 249 -12.10 -4.47 2.50
CA GLN A 249 -12.72 -5.78 2.42
C GLN A 249 -13.09 -6.32 3.80
N GLN A 250 -12.19 -6.19 4.78
CA GLN A 250 -12.42 -6.71 6.13
C GLN A 250 -13.60 -6.03 6.82
N ALA A 251 -13.75 -4.74 6.63
CA ALA A 251 -14.82 -3.95 7.24
C ALA A 251 -16.13 -3.94 6.44
N ASN A 252 -16.16 -4.53 5.25
CA ASN A 252 -17.32 -4.56 4.38
C ASN A 252 -18.42 -5.46 4.97
N SER A 253 -19.62 -4.92 5.12
CA SER A 253 -20.79 -5.60 5.68
C SER A 253 -21.99 -5.61 4.73
N ASP A 254 -21.80 -5.33 3.43
CA ASP A 254 -22.89 -5.16 2.46
C ASP A 254 -23.79 -6.40 2.36
N ASN A 255 -23.21 -7.59 2.41
CA ASN A 255 -23.93 -8.86 2.24
C ASN A 255 -24.07 -9.67 3.54
N ASN A 256 -23.25 -9.38 4.54
CA ASN A 256 -23.15 -10.07 5.83
C ASN A 256 -22.58 -9.13 6.87
N ASP A 257 -22.48 -9.63 8.11
CA ASP A 257 -21.72 -8.94 9.14
C ASP A 257 -20.25 -8.79 8.70
N ALA A 258 -19.64 -7.68 9.06
CA ALA A 258 -18.24 -7.42 8.74
C ALA A 258 -17.35 -8.57 9.23
N GLY A 259 -16.38 -8.97 8.40
CA GLY A 259 -15.48 -10.07 8.73
C GLY A 259 -16.02 -11.47 8.48
N LEU A 260 -17.16 -11.61 7.79
CA LEU A 260 -17.73 -12.92 7.45
C LEU A 260 -17.82 -13.12 5.93
N THR A 261 -17.71 -14.38 5.51
CA THR A 261 -18.00 -14.79 4.12
C THR A 261 -19.51 -14.79 3.87
N ASN A 262 -19.91 -15.00 2.63
CA ASN A 262 -21.35 -15.07 2.27
C ASN A 262 -22.09 -16.20 3.00
N ASP A 263 -21.38 -17.28 3.35
CA ASP A 263 -21.94 -18.41 4.10
C ASP A 263 -21.79 -18.25 5.61
N GLY A 264 -21.29 -17.12 6.08
CA GLY A 264 -21.14 -16.84 7.52
C GLY A 264 -19.87 -17.38 8.14
N ASP A 265 -18.88 -17.81 7.36
CA ASP A 265 -17.58 -18.23 7.86
C ASP A 265 -16.74 -17.03 8.29
N GLU A 266 -15.91 -17.22 9.32
CA GLU A 266 -15.00 -16.19 9.82
C GLU A 266 -13.89 -15.89 8.82
N ILE A 267 -13.73 -14.64 8.44
CA ILE A 267 -12.59 -14.16 7.66
C ILE A 267 -11.53 -13.66 8.63
N PHE A 268 -10.33 -14.24 8.58
CA PHE A 268 -9.22 -13.83 9.44
C PHE A 268 -8.13 -13.20 8.59
N PRO A 269 -7.81 -11.91 8.82
CA PRO A 269 -6.73 -11.25 8.10
C PRO A 269 -5.38 -11.76 8.59
N MET A 270 -4.44 -11.96 7.66
CA MET A 270 -3.12 -12.50 7.93
C MET A 270 -2.05 -11.69 7.23
N ALA A 271 -0.92 -11.50 7.89
CA ALA A 271 0.31 -11.15 7.19
C ALA A 271 0.71 -12.31 6.26
N PHE A 272 1.47 -12.01 5.23
CA PHE A 272 1.96 -13.05 4.33
C PHE A 272 2.95 -13.96 5.05
N PRO A 273 3.01 -15.25 4.68
CA PRO A 273 3.90 -16.20 5.33
C PRO A 273 5.37 -15.86 5.05
N THR A 274 6.21 -16.09 6.05
CA THR A 274 7.65 -15.85 5.95
C THR A 274 8.44 -17.01 6.53
N ALA A 275 9.64 -17.22 6.00
CA ALA A 275 10.60 -18.15 6.60
C ALA A 275 11.33 -17.50 7.79
N SER A 276 11.42 -16.17 7.82
CA SER A 276 12.16 -15.42 8.84
C SER A 276 11.34 -15.06 10.09
N GLY A 277 10.01 -15.02 9.96
CA GLY A 277 9.13 -14.50 11.01
C GLY A 277 8.93 -12.98 10.95
N ASP A 278 9.49 -12.30 9.94
CA ASP A 278 9.43 -10.84 9.78
C ASP A 278 8.72 -10.47 8.48
N PRO A 279 7.38 -10.40 8.47
CA PRO A 279 6.62 -10.12 7.26
C PRO A 279 6.82 -8.68 6.79
N LYS A 280 6.78 -8.51 5.46
CA LYS A 280 6.92 -7.24 4.75
C LYS A 280 5.70 -7.04 3.87
N LEU A 281 4.80 -6.14 4.27
CA LEU A 281 3.57 -5.86 3.54
C LEU A 281 3.75 -4.70 2.57
N CYS A 282 3.03 -4.74 1.47
CA CYS A 282 2.82 -3.58 0.61
C CYS A 282 1.76 -2.67 1.22
N GLY A 283 1.71 -1.40 0.82
CA GLY A 283 0.69 -0.50 1.32
C GLY A 283 0.60 0.80 0.53
N GLY A 284 -0.19 1.69 1.08
CA GLY A 284 -0.31 3.07 0.63
C GLY A 284 0.18 4.01 1.71
N ILE A 285 0.83 5.09 1.30
CA ILE A 285 1.33 6.15 2.17
C ILE A 285 0.87 7.46 1.56
N TRP A 286 0.08 8.24 2.30
CA TRP A 286 -0.47 9.49 1.77
C TRP A 286 -0.15 10.65 2.68
N GLY A 287 0.09 11.77 2.06
CA GLY A 287 0.41 13.02 2.73
C GLY A 287 0.54 14.15 1.73
N PHE A 288 1.34 15.13 2.07
CA PHE A 288 1.39 16.39 1.37
C PHE A 288 2.74 16.63 0.71
N GLY A 289 2.71 17.19 -0.49
CA GLY A 289 3.84 17.80 -1.13
C GLY A 289 3.55 19.28 -1.43
N ILE A 290 4.59 20.06 -1.62
CA ILE A 290 4.51 21.49 -1.96
C ILE A 290 5.14 21.70 -3.32
N PHE A 291 4.40 22.34 -4.24
CA PHE A 291 4.98 22.79 -5.51
C PHE A 291 5.81 24.03 -5.28
N ASP A 292 6.99 24.10 -5.90
CA ASP A 292 7.87 25.25 -5.81
C ASP A 292 7.43 26.33 -6.84
N ASN A 293 6.55 27.21 -6.40
CA ASN A 293 6.08 28.34 -7.20
C ASN A 293 6.92 29.60 -6.99
N GLY A 294 8.04 29.53 -6.25
CA GLY A 294 8.94 30.64 -6.00
C GLY A 294 8.43 31.69 -5.01
N ASP A 295 7.27 31.47 -4.38
CA ASP A 295 6.70 32.36 -3.38
C ASP A 295 6.99 31.83 -1.97
N GLU A 296 8.00 32.38 -1.33
CA GLU A 296 8.45 31.93 0.00
C GLU A 296 7.37 32.06 1.08
N ALA A 297 6.53 33.07 1.02
CA ALA A 297 5.45 33.26 1.99
C ALA A 297 4.39 32.18 1.87
N LYS A 298 4.03 31.80 0.66
CA LYS A 298 3.08 30.70 0.40
C LYS A 298 3.68 29.35 0.76
N ILE A 299 4.95 29.10 0.46
CA ILE A 299 5.65 27.87 0.86
C ILE A 299 5.66 27.75 2.38
N LYS A 300 5.97 28.81 3.10
CA LYS A 300 5.93 28.82 4.56
C LYS A 300 4.53 28.56 5.11
N ALA A 301 3.51 29.18 4.54
CA ALA A 301 2.12 28.97 4.93
C ALA A 301 1.69 27.51 4.68
N ALA A 302 2.08 26.95 3.54
CA ALA A 302 1.84 25.54 3.21
C ALA A 302 2.52 24.59 4.20
N LYS A 303 3.75 24.84 4.58
CA LYS A 303 4.46 24.08 5.62
C LYS A 303 3.75 24.18 6.97
N THR A 304 3.24 25.35 7.33
CA THR A 304 2.47 25.55 8.57
C THR A 304 1.20 24.68 8.56
N PHE A 305 0.51 24.63 7.42
CA PHE A 305 -0.66 23.76 7.24
C PHE A 305 -0.30 22.28 7.42
N ILE A 306 0.77 21.82 6.78
CA ILE A 306 1.24 20.44 6.88
C ILE A 306 1.56 20.08 8.33
N GLU A 307 2.32 20.92 9.02
CA GLU A 307 2.70 20.66 10.42
C GLU A 307 1.48 20.58 11.33
N PHE A 308 0.50 21.43 11.13
CA PHE A 308 -0.73 21.40 11.92
C PHE A 308 -1.51 20.11 11.68
N ILE A 309 -1.77 19.78 10.42
CA ILE A 309 -2.58 18.59 10.06
C ILE A 309 -1.89 17.28 10.44
N ALA A 310 -0.60 17.16 10.14
CA ALA A 310 0.10 15.88 10.13
C ALA A 310 1.10 15.68 11.29
N ALA A 311 1.45 16.73 12.03
CA ALA A 311 2.48 16.65 13.05
C ALA A 311 2.09 17.23 14.42
N ASP A 312 1.12 18.14 14.48
CA ASP A 312 0.69 18.74 15.76
C ASP A 312 0.06 17.65 16.66
N PRO A 313 0.64 17.35 17.82
CA PRO A 313 0.13 16.30 18.70
C PRO A 313 -1.33 16.48 19.14
N ALA A 314 -1.83 17.72 19.17
CA ALA A 314 -3.20 18.03 19.52
C ALA A 314 -4.18 17.82 18.36
N GLN A 315 -3.68 17.69 17.13
CA GLN A 315 -4.51 17.63 15.91
C GLN A 315 -4.37 16.33 15.15
N VAL A 316 -3.19 15.72 15.14
CA VAL A 316 -2.86 14.62 14.22
C VAL A 316 -3.79 13.42 14.34
N LYS A 317 -4.22 13.07 15.54
CA LYS A 317 -5.19 11.98 15.76
C LYS A 317 -6.49 12.23 15.00
N ASP A 318 -7.07 13.44 15.14
CA ASP A 318 -8.32 13.80 14.47
C ASP A 318 -8.15 13.84 12.95
N SER A 319 -6.99 14.29 12.48
CA SER A 319 -6.67 14.31 11.05
C SER A 319 -6.60 12.90 10.46
N VAL A 320 -5.99 11.96 11.18
CA VAL A 320 -5.91 10.55 10.74
C VAL A 320 -7.29 9.89 10.78
N LEU A 321 -8.07 10.11 11.84
CA LEU A 321 -9.45 9.60 11.92
C LEU A 321 -10.29 10.10 10.74
N ALA A 322 -10.17 11.39 10.40
CA ALA A 322 -10.86 11.96 9.24
C ALA A 322 -10.45 11.29 7.92
N SER A 323 -9.22 10.82 7.81
CA SER A 323 -8.74 10.09 6.62
C SER A 323 -9.36 8.71 6.48
N THR A 324 -9.84 8.11 7.56
CA THR A 324 -10.32 6.72 7.67
C THR A 324 -9.21 5.66 7.55
N TYR A 325 -7.96 6.08 7.50
CA TYR A 325 -6.79 5.21 7.45
C TYR A 325 -6.06 5.14 8.80
N PHE A 326 -4.79 4.83 8.79
CA PHE A 326 -4.00 4.53 9.98
C PHE A 326 -2.85 5.53 10.15
N PRO A 327 -2.42 5.80 11.40
CA PRO A 327 -1.32 6.73 11.64
C PRO A 327 0.01 6.19 11.13
N VAL A 328 0.85 7.10 10.68
CA VAL A 328 2.24 6.82 10.29
C VAL A 328 3.21 7.01 11.45
N ARG A 329 2.72 7.57 12.58
CA ARG A 329 3.51 7.90 13.77
C ARG A 329 3.21 6.93 14.91
N THR A 330 4.24 6.39 15.52
CA THR A 330 4.08 5.48 16.67
C THR A 330 3.49 6.18 17.89
N SER A 331 3.80 7.48 18.08
CA SER A 331 3.31 8.27 19.21
C SER A 331 1.80 8.50 19.23
N VAL A 332 1.13 8.36 18.09
CA VAL A 332 -0.33 8.54 18.00
C VAL A 332 -1.08 7.38 18.66
N GLY A 333 -0.50 6.19 18.64
CA GLY A 333 -1.09 5.00 19.26
C GLY A 333 -2.27 4.42 18.48
N ASP A 334 -3.03 3.56 19.16
CA ASP A 334 -4.25 2.96 18.58
C ASP A 334 -5.41 3.95 18.67
N ILE A 335 -5.73 4.59 17.54
CA ILE A 335 -6.81 5.56 17.45
C ILE A 335 -8.18 4.88 17.27
N TYR A 336 -8.21 3.57 17.09
CA TYR A 336 -9.41 2.77 16.84
C TYR A 336 -9.75 1.81 17.98
N ALA A 337 -9.33 2.11 19.20
CA ALA A 337 -9.55 1.25 20.37
C ALA A 337 -11.03 0.85 20.57
N ASP A 338 -11.96 1.69 20.12
CA ASP A 338 -13.41 1.44 20.22
C ASP A 338 -13.97 0.59 19.06
N ASN A 339 -13.14 0.23 18.07
CA ASN A 339 -13.54 -0.55 16.90
C ASN A 339 -12.63 -1.78 16.78
N GLU A 340 -13.16 -2.95 17.09
CA GLU A 340 -12.40 -4.19 17.15
C GLU A 340 -11.71 -4.53 15.82
N ILE A 341 -12.43 -4.39 14.70
CA ILE A 341 -11.87 -4.69 13.36
C ILE A 341 -10.72 -3.74 13.03
N MET A 342 -10.93 -2.45 13.23
CA MET A 342 -9.89 -1.44 12.94
C MET A 342 -8.71 -1.58 13.88
N SER A 343 -8.94 -1.83 15.17
CA SER A 343 -7.89 -2.01 16.17
C SER A 343 -7.02 -3.23 15.86
N GLU A 344 -7.63 -4.37 15.56
CA GLU A 344 -6.89 -5.57 15.15
C GLU A 344 -6.11 -5.33 13.84
N TYR A 345 -6.74 -4.65 12.89
CA TYR A 345 -6.08 -4.35 11.61
C TYR A 345 -4.90 -3.39 11.77
N SER A 346 -4.93 -2.52 12.77
CA SER A 346 -3.83 -1.60 13.09
C SER A 346 -2.50 -2.32 13.31
N LYS A 347 -2.53 -3.58 13.72
CA LYS A 347 -1.31 -4.39 13.94
C LYS A 347 -0.49 -4.57 12.66
N PHE A 348 -1.13 -4.55 11.49
CA PHE A 348 -0.44 -4.73 10.21
C PHE A 348 0.44 -3.54 9.82
N MET A 349 0.21 -2.36 10.39
CA MET A 349 0.99 -1.17 10.06
C MET A 349 2.46 -1.33 10.41
N ALA A 350 2.77 -2.06 11.50
CA ALA A 350 4.13 -2.38 11.89
C ALA A 350 4.85 -3.33 10.92
N TYR A 351 4.10 -4.00 10.05
CA TYR A 351 4.65 -4.94 9.07
C TYR A 351 4.88 -4.31 7.70
N LEU A 352 4.63 -3.02 7.52
CA LEU A 352 4.88 -2.37 6.24
C LEU A 352 6.35 -2.54 5.84
N GLY A 353 6.57 -3.11 4.67
CA GLY A 353 7.90 -3.34 4.11
C GLY A 353 8.38 -2.14 3.30
N ASP A 354 9.43 -2.38 2.51
CA ASP A 354 9.98 -1.37 1.62
C ASP A 354 8.94 -0.91 0.59
N TYR A 355 8.83 0.40 0.41
CA TYR A 355 7.88 0.99 -0.54
C TYR A 355 8.53 1.12 -1.91
N TYR A 356 8.59 0.03 -2.66
CA TYR A 356 9.33 -0.07 -3.92
C TYR A 356 8.63 0.57 -5.12
N GLN A 357 7.39 1.02 -4.98
CA GLN A 357 6.61 1.63 -6.07
C GLN A 357 7.16 2.99 -6.52
N ILE A 358 8.17 3.51 -5.86
CA ILE A 358 8.89 4.72 -6.28
C ILE A 358 10.08 4.42 -7.20
N THR A 359 10.34 3.16 -7.49
CA THR A 359 11.42 2.75 -8.39
C THR A 359 11.11 3.16 -9.83
N PRO A 360 12.06 3.74 -10.58
CA PRO A 360 11.86 4.06 -11.99
C PRO A 360 11.37 2.85 -12.80
N GLY A 361 10.59 3.09 -13.85
CA GLY A 361 10.03 2.01 -14.67
C GLY A 361 8.86 1.27 -14.03
N TRP A 362 8.30 1.79 -12.94
CA TRP A 362 7.26 1.12 -12.16
C TRP A 362 6.04 0.69 -13.00
N ALA A 363 5.53 1.55 -13.88
CA ALA A 363 4.37 1.23 -14.70
C ALA A 363 4.63 0.01 -15.61
N THR A 364 5.82 -0.06 -16.22
CA THR A 364 6.24 -1.21 -17.02
C THR A 364 6.45 -2.45 -16.15
N ALA A 365 7.09 -2.31 -15.00
CA ALA A 365 7.32 -3.42 -14.08
C ALA A 365 6.01 -4.05 -13.62
N ARG A 366 4.98 -3.26 -13.35
CA ARG A 366 3.65 -3.79 -12.99
C ARG A 366 3.10 -4.68 -14.11
N THR A 367 3.09 -4.19 -15.34
CA THR A 367 2.58 -4.94 -16.50
C THR A 367 3.39 -6.23 -16.72
N GLU A 368 4.69 -6.12 -16.70
CA GLU A 368 5.58 -7.28 -16.88
C GLU A 368 5.40 -8.33 -15.78
N TRP A 369 5.02 -7.92 -14.58
CA TRP A 369 4.81 -8.83 -13.47
C TRP A 369 3.67 -9.82 -13.72
N TRP A 370 2.46 -9.36 -14.04
CA TRP A 370 1.37 -10.30 -14.30
C TRP A 370 1.57 -11.05 -15.61
N ASN A 371 2.22 -10.45 -16.60
CA ASN A 371 2.60 -11.15 -17.83
C ASN A 371 3.55 -12.32 -17.52
N MET A 372 4.50 -12.13 -16.63
CA MET A 372 5.41 -13.19 -16.17
C MET A 372 4.63 -14.31 -15.49
N LEU A 373 3.72 -13.98 -14.58
CA LEU A 373 2.89 -14.98 -13.89
C LEU A 373 2.01 -15.78 -14.88
N GLN A 374 1.48 -15.12 -15.92
CA GLN A 374 0.75 -15.80 -16.99
C GLN A 374 1.64 -16.81 -17.73
N ARG A 375 2.88 -16.43 -18.05
CA ARG A 375 3.82 -17.33 -18.72
C ARG A 375 4.16 -18.55 -17.87
N VAL A 376 4.39 -18.35 -16.57
CA VAL A 376 4.60 -19.46 -15.62
C VAL A 376 3.39 -20.37 -15.57
N GLY A 377 2.19 -19.81 -15.49
CA GLY A 377 0.94 -20.57 -15.49
C GLY A 377 0.71 -21.37 -16.77
N SER A 378 1.24 -20.90 -17.89
CA SER A 378 1.18 -21.57 -19.22
C SER A 378 2.28 -22.62 -19.41
N GLY A 379 3.19 -22.78 -18.44
CA GLY A 379 4.21 -23.82 -18.49
C GLY A 379 5.62 -23.35 -18.84
N GLU A 380 5.85 -22.02 -18.96
CA GLU A 380 7.20 -21.52 -19.14
C GLU A 380 8.05 -21.82 -17.89
N ASP A 381 9.34 -22.12 -18.10
CA ASP A 381 10.28 -22.30 -17.02
C ASP A 381 10.32 -21.09 -16.10
N VAL A 382 10.21 -21.31 -14.79
CA VAL A 382 10.10 -20.22 -13.81
C VAL A 382 11.30 -19.28 -13.86
N GLU A 383 12.52 -19.84 -13.85
CA GLU A 383 13.74 -19.02 -13.87
C GLU A 383 13.81 -18.16 -15.14
N THR A 384 13.46 -18.72 -16.30
CA THR A 384 13.44 -18.01 -17.58
C THR A 384 12.40 -16.89 -17.55
N ALA A 385 11.18 -17.17 -17.08
CA ALA A 385 10.11 -16.18 -17.01
C ALA A 385 10.47 -15.00 -16.10
N VAL A 386 11.04 -15.29 -14.93
CA VAL A 386 11.42 -14.25 -13.96
C VAL A 386 12.60 -13.40 -14.47
N LYS A 387 13.56 -14.00 -15.12
CA LYS A 387 14.69 -13.26 -15.74
C LYS A 387 14.20 -12.33 -16.86
N THR A 388 13.27 -12.78 -17.69
CA THR A 388 12.64 -11.93 -18.70
C THR A 388 11.93 -10.74 -18.05
N PHE A 389 11.21 -10.97 -16.97
CA PHE A 389 10.56 -9.89 -16.21
C PHE A 389 11.59 -8.86 -15.73
N VAL A 390 12.64 -9.30 -15.05
CA VAL A 390 13.68 -8.40 -14.49
C VAL A 390 14.40 -7.63 -15.59
N ASP A 391 14.76 -8.27 -16.70
CA ASP A 391 15.41 -7.61 -17.82
C ASP A 391 14.53 -6.49 -18.40
N ASN A 392 13.26 -6.75 -18.61
CA ASN A 392 12.31 -5.76 -19.14
C ASN A 392 12.08 -4.61 -18.16
N ALA A 393 11.89 -4.93 -16.89
CA ALA A 393 11.70 -3.92 -15.84
C ALA A 393 12.93 -3.02 -15.68
N ASN A 394 14.14 -3.61 -15.69
CA ASN A 394 15.39 -2.84 -15.60
C ASN A 394 15.67 -2.01 -16.85
N ALA A 395 15.29 -2.47 -18.03
CA ALA A 395 15.37 -1.66 -19.24
C ALA A 395 14.47 -0.43 -19.14
N ALA A 396 13.26 -0.57 -18.61
CA ALA A 396 12.36 0.56 -18.38
C ALA A 396 12.90 1.52 -17.33
N ALA A 397 13.47 1.01 -16.23
CA ALA A 397 14.11 1.84 -15.21
C ALA A 397 15.27 2.66 -15.78
N ALA A 398 16.12 2.05 -16.60
CA ALA A 398 17.24 2.73 -17.24
C ALA A 398 16.78 3.83 -18.20
N ALA A 399 15.66 3.64 -18.89
CA ALA A 399 15.12 4.63 -19.82
C ALA A 399 14.56 5.88 -19.12
N GLU A 400 14.20 5.78 -17.84
CA GLU A 400 13.73 6.91 -17.04
C GLU A 400 14.83 7.60 -16.23
N ALA A 401 16.00 6.98 -16.17
CA ALA A 401 17.12 7.50 -15.36
C ALA A 401 17.75 8.77 -15.96
#